data_fc0dd47cd625f2a932f4f7b2e94307b4
#
_entry.id   fc0dd47cd625f2a932f4f7b2e94307b4
#
_cell.length_a   1.000
_cell.length_b   1.000
_cell.length_c   1.000
_cell.angle_alpha   90.00
_cell.angle_beta   90.00
_cell.angle_gamma   90.00
#
_symmetry.space_group_name_H-M   'P 1'
#
loop_
_entity.id
_entity.type
_entity.pdbx_description
1 polymer ?
#
loop_
_entity_poly.entity_id
_entity_poly.type
_entity_poly.pdbx_seq_one_letter_code
_entity_poly.pdbx_strand_id
1 'polypeptide(L)'
;KNVTFIHDHVLLDQAFGCLLAREFLLKDDELFLGCCDCGFNFHESDWNKVKKNSDAIMISHTNDNNIKQNPNAHSWAVLKPRSNLLSGISIKRPVSDQPMNDHATTGMFWFKSSKKFLELLEEMIFKNDRFDNKFYVDKLLQYYINNGFKVRHHNVDFFCWGTPYDYETYQRSFKYWSKFINNENK
;
A
#
# COMPACT_ATOMS: atom_id res chain seq x y z
N LYS A 1 -14.43 -8.36 17.51
CA LYS A 1 -13.87 -7.28 16.66
C LYS A 1 -15.00 -6.32 16.34
N ASN A 2 -14.82 -5.05 16.65
CA ASN A 2 -15.80 -4.02 16.32
C ASN A 2 -15.57 -3.58 14.87
N VAL A 3 -16.65 -3.54 14.09
CA VAL A 3 -16.65 -3.02 12.73
C VAL A 3 -17.53 -1.80 12.69
N THR A 4 -17.00 -0.71 12.12
CA THR A 4 -17.76 0.53 11.89
C THR A 4 -17.82 0.76 10.39
N PHE A 5 -19.03 0.97 9.86
CA PHE A 5 -19.25 1.34 8.47
C PHE A 5 -19.37 2.85 8.38
N ILE A 6 -18.54 3.47 7.54
CA ILE A 6 -18.60 4.90 7.24
C ILE A 6 -19.10 5.01 5.80
N HIS A 7 -20.25 5.65 5.62
CA HIS A 7 -20.84 5.85 4.30
C HIS A 7 -20.44 7.21 3.76
N ASP A 8 -19.98 7.21 2.52
CA ASP A 8 -19.73 8.41 1.74
C ASP A 8 -20.83 8.56 0.66
N HIS A 9 -21.28 9.78 0.47
CA HIS A 9 -22.27 10.15 -0.56
C HIS A 9 -21.59 10.76 -1.81
N VAL A 10 -20.27 10.95 -1.76
CA VAL A 10 -19.46 11.53 -2.83
C VAL A 10 -18.29 10.61 -3.10
N LEU A 11 -18.01 10.33 -4.38
CA LEU A 11 -16.82 9.55 -4.75
C LEU A 11 -15.56 10.39 -4.43
N LEU A 12 -14.99 10.12 -3.27
CA LEU A 12 -13.73 10.69 -2.82
C LEU A 12 -12.56 9.83 -3.29
N ASP A 13 -11.40 10.46 -3.47
CA ASP A 13 -10.16 9.71 -3.64
C ASP A 13 -9.72 9.09 -2.31
N GLN A 14 -8.80 8.13 -2.39
CA GLN A 14 -8.39 7.30 -1.25
C GLN A 14 -7.92 8.13 -0.04
N ALA A 15 -7.07 9.13 -0.29
CA ALA A 15 -6.50 9.92 0.79
C ALA A 15 -7.55 10.85 1.43
N PHE A 16 -8.38 11.48 0.60
CA PHE A 16 -9.44 12.35 1.10
C PHE A 16 -10.51 11.56 1.85
N GLY A 17 -10.85 10.35 1.38
CA GLY A 17 -11.77 9.43 2.03
C GLY A 17 -11.35 9.06 3.46
N CYS A 18 -10.05 9.06 3.77
CA CYS A 18 -9.56 8.83 5.13
C CYS A 18 -10.03 9.88 6.14
N LEU A 19 -10.37 11.11 5.70
CA LEU A 19 -10.89 12.15 6.59
C LEU A 19 -12.27 11.80 7.17
N LEU A 20 -13.03 10.95 6.51
CA LEU A 20 -14.32 10.45 7.05
C LEU A 20 -14.13 9.67 8.34
N ALA A 21 -12.95 9.07 8.52
CA ALA A 21 -12.58 8.34 9.74
C ALA A 21 -11.86 9.20 10.78
N ARG A 22 -11.85 10.53 10.63
CA ARG A 22 -11.06 11.48 11.42
C ARG A 22 -11.16 11.25 12.94
N GLU A 23 -12.35 11.06 13.46
CA GLU A 23 -12.58 10.86 14.90
C GLU A 23 -11.91 9.60 15.45
N PHE A 24 -11.75 8.56 14.63
CA PHE A 24 -11.03 7.34 14.99
C PHE A 24 -9.52 7.54 14.92
N LEU A 25 -9.04 8.32 13.95
CA LEU A 25 -7.61 8.59 13.73
C LEU A 25 -7.01 9.46 14.84
N LEU A 26 -7.81 10.28 15.51
CA LEU A 26 -7.36 11.12 16.63
C LEU A 26 -6.99 10.33 17.90
N LYS A 27 -7.32 9.03 17.97
CA LYS A 27 -6.99 8.17 19.11
C LYS A 27 -5.51 7.81 19.22
N ASP A 28 -4.75 8.11 18.18
CA ASP A 28 -3.30 7.89 18.07
C ASP A 28 -2.85 6.43 18.20
N ASP A 29 -3.63 5.54 17.62
CA ASP A 29 -3.29 4.12 17.50
C ASP A 29 -2.46 3.86 16.23
N GLU A 30 -1.93 2.64 16.12
CA GLU A 30 -1.39 2.16 14.84
C GLU A 30 -2.50 2.11 13.78
N LEU A 31 -2.20 2.56 12.58
CA LEU A 31 -3.12 2.57 11.45
C LEU A 31 -2.63 1.63 10.35
N PHE A 32 -3.47 0.71 9.91
CA PHE A 32 -3.28 -0.03 8.67
C PHE A 32 -4.36 0.35 7.67
N LEU A 33 -3.94 0.87 6.52
CA LEU A 33 -4.81 1.12 5.38
C LEU A 33 -4.74 -0.07 4.43
N GLY A 34 -5.87 -0.73 4.25
CA GLY A 34 -6.03 -1.83 3.31
C GLY A 34 -6.76 -1.41 2.05
N CYS A 35 -6.68 -2.24 1.01
CA CYS A 35 -7.54 -2.18 -0.16
C CYS A 35 -8.50 -3.37 -0.18
N CYS A 36 -9.58 -3.22 -0.96
CA CYS A 36 -10.63 -4.25 -1.03
C CYS A 36 -10.44 -5.22 -2.20
N ASP A 37 -9.51 -4.93 -3.10
CA ASP A 37 -9.32 -5.58 -4.40
C ASP A 37 -7.98 -6.29 -4.54
N CYS A 38 -7.33 -6.58 -3.44
CA CYS A 38 -6.09 -7.36 -3.41
C CYS A 38 -5.90 -8.12 -2.10
N GLY A 39 -4.99 -9.08 -2.13
CA GLY A 39 -4.51 -9.81 -0.98
C GLY A 39 -2.98 -9.96 -1.01
N PHE A 40 -2.42 -10.41 0.08
CA PHE A 40 -0.98 -10.66 0.18
C PHE A 40 -0.65 -11.68 1.27
N ASN A 41 0.51 -12.33 1.11
CA ASN A 41 1.13 -13.14 2.14
C ASN A 41 2.43 -12.49 2.60
N PHE A 42 2.71 -12.59 3.90
CA PHE A 42 3.97 -12.16 4.48
C PHE A 42 4.34 -13.01 5.70
N HIS A 43 5.62 -13.01 6.05
CA HIS A 43 6.10 -13.66 7.25
C HIS A 43 6.01 -12.71 8.44
N GLU A 44 5.32 -13.11 9.51
CA GLU A 44 5.09 -12.29 10.71
C GLU A 44 6.41 -11.81 11.34
N SER A 45 7.44 -12.68 11.37
CA SER A 45 8.76 -12.31 11.89
C SER A 45 9.40 -11.14 11.14
N ASP A 46 9.26 -11.10 9.82
CA ASP A 46 9.86 -10.05 8.99
C ASP A 46 9.04 -8.77 9.07
N TRP A 47 7.73 -8.89 9.12
CA TRP A 47 6.84 -7.78 9.40
C TRP A 47 7.18 -7.07 10.71
N ASN A 48 7.32 -7.84 11.81
CA ASN A 48 7.64 -7.27 13.12
C ASN A 48 9.02 -6.59 13.15
N LYS A 49 10.02 -7.11 12.43
CA LYS A 49 11.34 -6.45 12.30
C LYS A 49 11.25 -5.11 11.58
N VAL A 50 10.52 -5.06 10.45
CA VAL A 50 10.35 -3.81 9.68
C VAL A 50 9.57 -2.80 10.49
N LYS A 51 8.46 -3.21 11.10
CA LYS A 51 7.57 -2.38 11.89
C LYS A 51 8.28 -1.71 13.07
N LYS A 52 9.10 -2.46 13.81
CA LYS A 52 9.87 -1.92 14.96
C LYS A 52 10.76 -0.72 14.62
N ASN A 53 11.24 -0.64 13.37
CA ASN A 53 12.21 0.36 12.93
C ASN A 53 11.62 1.41 11.96
N SER A 54 10.29 1.51 11.88
CA SER A 54 9.58 2.35 10.93
C SER A 54 8.59 3.28 11.63
N ASP A 55 8.34 4.42 11.02
CA ASP A 55 7.24 5.33 11.35
C ASP A 55 6.08 5.16 10.35
N ALA A 56 6.41 4.74 9.10
CA ALA A 56 5.44 4.31 8.11
C ALA A 56 6.05 3.18 7.24
N ILE A 57 5.19 2.32 6.70
CA ILE A 57 5.57 1.22 5.80
C ILE A 57 4.67 1.24 4.57
N MET A 58 5.29 1.22 3.40
CA MET A 58 4.65 0.94 2.13
C MET A 58 4.68 -0.58 1.89
N ILE A 59 3.53 -1.22 1.76
CA ILE A 59 3.49 -2.61 1.34
C ILE A 59 3.74 -2.64 -0.16
N SER A 60 4.74 -3.40 -0.58
CA SER A 60 5.21 -3.43 -1.97
C SER A 60 5.26 -4.83 -2.55
N HIS A 61 5.27 -4.90 -3.85
CA HIS A 61 5.50 -6.13 -4.60
C HIS A 61 6.44 -5.89 -5.79
N THR A 62 6.99 -6.96 -6.32
CA THR A 62 7.88 -6.96 -7.50
C THR A 62 7.50 -8.12 -8.41
N ASN A 63 7.99 -8.12 -9.64
CA ASN A 63 7.90 -9.25 -10.57
C ASN A 63 6.47 -9.76 -10.79
N ASP A 64 5.54 -8.85 -10.97
CA ASP A 64 4.11 -9.13 -11.11
C ASP A 64 3.62 -8.84 -12.55
N ASN A 65 2.63 -9.61 -13.02
CA ASN A 65 2.07 -9.42 -14.36
C ASN A 65 1.42 -8.05 -14.55
N ASN A 66 0.83 -7.47 -13.50
CA ASN A 66 0.22 -6.14 -13.57
C ASN A 66 1.30 -5.07 -13.80
N ILE A 67 2.46 -5.19 -13.13
CA ILE A 67 3.64 -4.34 -13.39
C ILE A 67 4.05 -4.44 -14.85
N LYS A 68 4.15 -5.68 -15.37
CA LYS A 68 4.57 -5.91 -16.76
C LYS A 68 3.59 -5.30 -17.77
N GLN A 69 2.30 -5.41 -17.52
CA GLN A 69 1.26 -4.91 -18.44
C GLN A 69 1.10 -3.40 -18.39
N ASN A 70 1.17 -2.80 -17.21
CA ASN A 70 0.97 -1.37 -17.03
C ASN A 70 1.82 -0.80 -15.89
N PRO A 71 3.12 -0.59 -16.11
CA PRO A 71 4.01 -0.06 -15.08
C PRO A 71 3.61 1.35 -14.59
N ASN A 72 2.95 2.14 -15.45
CA ASN A 72 2.50 3.49 -15.11
C ASN A 72 1.21 3.51 -14.26
N ALA A 73 0.60 2.35 -13.99
CA ALA A 73 -0.53 2.26 -13.06
C ALA A 73 -0.10 2.33 -11.58
N HIS A 74 1.17 2.05 -11.29
CA HIS A 74 1.69 1.92 -9.93
C HIS A 74 2.45 3.16 -9.46
N SER A 75 2.49 3.36 -8.15
CA SER A 75 3.49 4.21 -7.48
C SER A 75 4.64 3.34 -6.98
N TRP A 76 5.83 3.93 -6.84
CA TRP A 76 7.08 3.19 -6.70
C TRP A 76 7.91 3.71 -5.54
N ALA A 77 8.53 2.82 -4.79
CA ALA A 77 9.51 3.18 -3.78
C ALA A 77 10.82 3.61 -4.42
N VAL A 78 11.29 4.81 -4.11
CA VAL A 78 12.67 5.23 -4.38
C VAL A 78 13.50 4.90 -3.15
N LEU A 79 14.38 3.90 -3.25
CA LEU A 79 15.11 3.39 -2.09
C LEU A 79 16.43 4.13 -1.85
N LYS A 80 16.86 4.20 -0.59
CA LYS A 80 18.24 4.53 -0.24
C LYS A 80 19.13 3.33 -0.57
N PRO A 81 20.37 3.56 -1.04
CA PRO A 81 21.29 2.48 -1.40
C PRO A 81 21.45 1.45 -0.28
N ARG A 82 21.35 0.16 -0.65
CA ARG A 82 21.55 -1.00 0.26
C ARG A 82 20.64 -0.98 1.50
N SER A 83 19.46 -0.43 1.36
CA SER A 83 18.50 -0.26 2.46
C SER A 83 17.06 -0.47 1.97
N ASN A 84 16.17 -0.85 2.87
CA ASN A 84 14.72 -0.82 2.64
C ASN A 84 14.06 0.51 3.05
N LEU A 85 14.89 1.53 3.39
CA LEU A 85 14.43 2.90 3.64
C LEU A 85 14.12 3.58 2.32
N LEU A 86 13.00 4.29 2.29
CA LEU A 86 12.66 5.15 1.18
C LEU A 86 13.40 6.49 1.28
N SER A 87 13.87 6.97 0.15
CA SER A 87 14.34 8.36 -0.06
C SER A 87 13.28 9.20 -0.76
N GLY A 88 12.27 8.57 -1.35
CA GLY A 88 11.17 9.23 -2.03
C GLY A 88 10.12 8.24 -2.56
N ILE A 89 9.08 8.80 -3.15
CA ILE A 89 8.02 8.07 -3.85
C ILE A 89 7.93 8.61 -5.29
N SER A 90 7.89 7.71 -6.26
CA SER A 90 7.61 8.04 -7.65
C SER A 90 6.15 7.69 -7.96
N ILE A 91 5.31 8.71 -8.20
CA ILE A 91 3.89 8.50 -8.47
C ILE A 91 3.68 8.23 -9.96
N LYS A 92 3.08 7.07 -10.27
CA LYS A 92 2.70 6.65 -11.62
C LYS A 92 3.86 6.64 -12.65
N ARG A 93 5.09 6.56 -12.18
CA ARG A 93 6.29 6.51 -13.02
C ARG A 93 7.31 5.54 -12.44
N PRO A 94 7.73 4.50 -13.18
CA PRO A 94 8.79 3.57 -12.75
C PRO A 94 10.08 4.29 -12.36
N VAL A 95 10.82 3.69 -11.45
CA VAL A 95 12.09 4.24 -10.95
C VAL A 95 13.25 3.90 -11.88
N SER A 96 13.17 2.75 -12.57
CA SER A 96 14.22 2.26 -13.48
C SER A 96 13.66 1.80 -14.83
N ASP A 97 14.56 1.45 -15.74
CA ASP A 97 14.21 0.84 -17.04
C ASP A 97 13.79 -0.63 -16.92
N GLN A 98 13.85 -1.19 -15.70
CA GLN A 98 13.45 -2.56 -15.40
C GLN A 98 12.38 -2.59 -14.29
N PRO A 99 11.16 -2.11 -14.56
CA PRO A 99 10.13 -1.94 -13.54
C PRO A 99 9.74 -3.24 -12.82
N MET A 100 9.98 -4.40 -13.43
CA MET A 100 9.75 -5.70 -12.78
C MET A 100 10.62 -5.92 -11.53
N ASN A 101 11.76 -5.23 -11.43
CA ASN A 101 12.68 -5.31 -10.29
C ASN A 101 12.44 -4.17 -9.28
N ASP A 102 11.67 -3.16 -9.66
CA ASP A 102 11.34 -2.04 -8.78
C ASP A 102 10.21 -2.43 -7.81
N HIS A 103 10.14 -1.76 -6.67
CA HIS A 103 9.12 -2.01 -5.65
C HIS A 103 7.89 -1.14 -5.90
N ALA A 104 6.85 -1.74 -6.51
CA ALA A 104 5.56 -1.13 -6.72
C ALA A 104 4.72 -1.17 -5.43
N THR A 105 3.90 -0.15 -5.18
CA THR A 105 2.94 -0.20 -4.07
C THR A 105 1.78 -1.15 -4.39
N THR A 106 1.33 -1.86 -3.35
CA THR A 106 0.07 -2.62 -3.39
C THR A 106 -1.16 -1.73 -3.16
N GLY A 107 -0.96 -0.45 -2.80
CA GLY A 107 -2.03 0.42 -2.31
C GLY A 107 -2.33 0.25 -0.82
N MET A 108 -1.52 -0.54 -0.10
CA MET A 108 -1.66 -0.77 1.33
C MET A 108 -0.49 -0.17 2.10
N PHE A 109 -0.80 0.38 3.28
CA PHE A 109 0.16 1.14 4.09
C PHE A 109 -0.06 0.88 5.58
N TRP A 110 1.03 0.95 6.33
CA TRP A 110 0.99 0.99 7.77
C TRP A 110 1.66 2.26 8.30
N PHE A 111 1.04 2.87 9.31
CA PHE A 111 1.54 4.05 10.00
C PHE A 111 1.56 3.78 11.49
N LYS A 112 2.66 4.15 12.13
CA LYS A 112 2.87 3.98 13.57
C LYS A 112 1.90 4.80 14.41
N SER A 113 1.49 5.96 13.93
CA SER A 113 0.60 6.92 14.58
C SER A 113 -0.48 7.38 13.62
N SER A 114 -1.73 7.06 13.91
CA SER A 114 -2.89 7.52 13.14
C SER A 114 -3.07 9.03 13.25
N LYS A 115 -2.71 9.62 14.40
CA LYS A 115 -2.73 11.06 14.59
C LYS A 115 -1.72 11.77 13.68
N LYS A 116 -0.48 11.26 13.62
CA LYS A 116 0.53 11.81 12.71
C LYS A 116 0.14 11.65 11.25
N PHE A 117 -0.45 10.51 10.87
CA PHE A 117 -1.03 10.31 9.54
C PHE A 117 -2.05 11.41 9.22
N LEU A 118 -2.98 11.67 10.13
CA LEU A 118 -4.02 12.70 9.95
C LEU A 118 -3.42 14.10 9.81
N GLU A 119 -2.47 14.48 10.65
CA GLU A 119 -1.78 15.79 10.60
C GLU A 119 -1.15 16.02 9.21
N LEU A 120 -0.39 15.05 8.70
CA LEU A 120 0.29 15.18 7.41
C LEU A 120 -0.69 15.08 6.24
N LEU A 121 -1.78 14.32 6.38
CA LEU A 121 -2.86 14.26 5.41
C LEU A 121 -3.56 15.62 5.28
N GLU A 122 -3.90 16.25 6.40
CA GLU A 122 -4.52 17.57 6.44
C GLU A 122 -3.57 18.64 5.84
N GLU A 123 -2.27 18.54 6.10
CA GLU A 123 -1.25 19.41 5.49
C GLU A 123 -1.21 19.25 3.97
N MET A 124 -1.20 18.01 3.46
CA MET A 124 -1.20 17.72 2.01
C MET A 124 -2.46 18.28 1.34
N ILE A 125 -3.62 18.11 1.96
CA ILE A 125 -4.88 18.63 1.45
C ILE A 125 -4.92 20.16 1.49
N PHE A 126 -4.48 20.78 2.59
CA PHE A 126 -4.41 22.24 2.72
C PHE A 126 -3.51 22.88 1.64
N LYS A 127 -2.38 22.22 1.33
CA LYS A 127 -1.48 22.63 0.25
C LYS A 127 -2.03 22.36 -1.15
N ASN A 128 -3.18 21.70 -1.25
CA ASN A 128 -3.77 21.20 -2.50
C ASN A 128 -2.79 20.40 -3.35
N ASP A 129 -1.93 19.61 -2.70
CA ASP A 129 -0.82 18.88 -3.33
C ASP A 129 -1.33 17.56 -3.94
N ARG A 130 -1.87 17.66 -5.16
CA ARG A 130 -2.48 16.56 -5.92
C ARG A 130 -1.55 15.99 -6.98
N PHE A 131 -1.84 14.78 -7.41
CA PHE A 131 -1.34 14.20 -8.65
C PHE A 131 -2.55 13.82 -9.52
N ASP A 132 -2.61 14.27 -10.78
CA ASP A 132 -3.76 14.07 -11.69
C ASP A 132 -5.11 14.42 -11.02
N ASN A 133 -5.15 15.57 -10.34
CA ASN A 133 -6.33 16.07 -9.60
C ASN A 133 -6.81 15.16 -8.44
N LYS A 134 -6.01 14.18 -8.00
CA LYS A 134 -6.32 13.25 -6.90
C LYS A 134 -5.34 13.35 -5.76
N PHE A 135 -5.82 13.12 -4.54
CA PHE A 135 -5.00 12.94 -3.36
C PHE A 135 -4.69 11.45 -3.18
N TYR A 136 -3.42 11.07 -3.33
CA TYR A 136 -2.94 9.70 -3.12
C TYR A 136 -2.29 9.55 -1.75
N VAL A 137 -2.58 8.43 -1.08
CA VAL A 137 -1.86 8.07 0.17
C VAL A 137 -0.38 7.83 -0.10
N ASP A 138 -0.02 7.31 -1.28
CA ASP A 138 1.37 7.15 -1.69
C ASP A 138 2.15 8.46 -1.55
N LYS A 139 1.54 9.58 -1.96
CA LYS A 139 2.15 10.90 -1.91
C LYS A 139 2.39 11.37 -0.47
N LEU A 140 1.54 10.95 0.45
CA LEU A 140 1.68 11.26 1.87
C LEU A 140 2.98 10.70 2.45
N LEU A 141 3.48 9.57 1.94
CA LEU A 141 4.78 9.03 2.35
C LEU A 141 5.93 10.00 2.07
N GLN A 142 5.82 10.84 1.03
CA GLN A 142 6.82 11.88 0.79
C GLN A 142 6.80 12.95 1.89
N TYR A 143 5.64 13.26 2.45
CA TYR A 143 5.52 14.16 3.61
C TYR A 143 6.19 13.56 4.84
N TYR A 144 6.00 12.27 5.10
CA TYR A 144 6.73 11.56 6.15
C TYR A 144 8.24 11.67 5.97
N ILE A 145 8.76 11.39 4.76
CA ILE A 145 10.19 11.46 4.45
C ILE A 145 10.73 12.88 4.65
N ASN A 146 10.02 13.89 4.15
CA ASN A 146 10.43 15.29 4.24
C ASN A 146 10.46 15.81 5.69
N ASN A 147 9.64 15.24 6.57
CA ASN A 147 9.63 15.53 8.00
C ASN A 147 10.61 14.64 8.81
N GLY A 148 11.50 13.90 8.15
CA GLY A 148 12.54 13.10 8.79
C GLY A 148 12.08 11.75 9.37
N PHE A 149 10.85 11.35 9.13
CA PHE A 149 10.33 10.04 9.56
C PHE A 149 10.93 8.90 8.74
N LYS A 150 11.07 7.74 9.37
CA LYS A 150 11.61 6.53 8.75
C LYS A 150 10.49 5.80 8.00
N VAL A 151 10.46 5.97 6.70
CA VAL A 151 9.57 5.24 5.80
C VAL A 151 10.32 4.07 5.19
N ARG A 152 9.77 2.86 5.29
CA ARG A 152 10.33 1.64 4.70
C ARG A 152 9.34 1.01 3.73
N HIS A 153 9.83 0.16 2.85
CA HIS A 153 8.96 -0.79 2.17
C HIS A 153 9.05 -2.18 2.81
N HIS A 154 7.98 -2.95 2.66
CA HIS A 154 7.93 -4.37 2.97
C HIS A 154 7.38 -5.12 1.77
N ASN A 155 8.22 -5.95 1.16
CA ASN A 155 7.84 -6.72 -0.03
C ASN A 155 7.03 -7.95 0.37
N VAL A 156 5.97 -8.23 -0.37
CA VAL A 156 5.03 -9.32 -0.09
C VAL A 156 4.71 -10.11 -1.37
N ASP A 157 4.21 -11.32 -1.20
CA ASP A 157 3.54 -12.04 -2.28
C ASP A 157 2.16 -11.43 -2.49
N PHE A 158 1.96 -10.85 -3.64
CA PHE A 158 0.79 -10.03 -3.96
C PHE A 158 -0.20 -10.77 -4.85
N PHE A 159 -1.49 -10.63 -4.54
CA PHE A 159 -2.60 -11.17 -5.32
C PHE A 159 -3.54 -10.04 -5.72
N CYS A 160 -3.63 -9.76 -7.01
CA CYS A 160 -4.53 -8.75 -7.55
C CYS A 160 -5.91 -9.35 -7.86
N TRP A 161 -6.96 -8.62 -7.47
CA TRP A 161 -8.36 -8.92 -7.80
C TRP A 161 -9.06 -7.68 -8.37
N GLY A 162 -8.30 -6.69 -8.81
CA GLY A 162 -8.77 -5.36 -9.21
C GLY A 162 -9.61 -5.33 -10.47
N THR A 163 -9.56 -6.40 -11.29
CA THR A 163 -10.43 -6.58 -12.45
C THR A 163 -11.15 -7.92 -12.39
N PRO A 164 -12.30 -8.09 -13.07
CA PRO A 164 -12.96 -9.40 -13.20
C PRO A 164 -12.01 -10.48 -13.74
N TYR A 165 -11.15 -10.12 -14.69
CA TYR A 165 -10.15 -11.04 -15.25
C TYR A 165 -9.12 -11.50 -14.20
N ASP A 166 -8.58 -10.59 -13.40
CA ASP A 166 -7.61 -10.92 -12.33
C ASP A 166 -8.25 -11.85 -11.30
N TYR A 167 -9.47 -11.53 -10.87
CA TYR A 167 -10.21 -12.32 -9.90
C TYR A 167 -10.53 -13.73 -10.43
N GLU A 168 -11.03 -13.85 -11.66
CA GLU A 168 -11.28 -15.15 -12.29
C GLU A 168 -10.00 -15.97 -12.47
N THR A 169 -8.89 -15.32 -12.82
CA THR A 169 -7.59 -15.97 -12.97
C THR A 169 -7.09 -16.48 -11.63
N TYR A 170 -7.22 -15.68 -10.56
CA TYR A 170 -6.92 -16.11 -9.20
C TYR A 170 -7.78 -17.30 -8.79
N GLN A 171 -9.10 -17.26 -9.00
CA GLN A 171 -10.00 -18.35 -8.64
C GLN A 171 -9.66 -19.65 -9.40
N ARG A 172 -9.34 -19.57 -10.69
CA ARG A 172 -8.94 -20.74 -11.50
C ARG A 172 -7.65 -21.35 -10.96
N SER A 173 -6.65 -20.53 -10.66
CA SER A 173 -5.36 -20.97 -10.11
C SER A 173 -5.55 -21.61 -8.73
N PHE A 174 -6.31 -20.97 -7.84
CA PHE A 174 -6.64 -21.48 -6.52
C PHE A 174 -7.35 -22.85 -6.59
N LYS A 175 -8.37 -22.97 -7.44
CA LYS A 175 -9.13 -24.22 -7.65
C LYS A 175 -8.24 -25.33 -8.24
N TYR A 176 -7.31 -24.99 -9.12
CA TYR A 176 -6.36 -25.94 -9.71
C TYR A 176 -5.41 -26.48 -8.62
N TRP A 177 -4.72 -25.62 -7.91
CA TRP A 177 -3.71 -26.01 -6.92
C TRP A 177 -4.32 -26.66 -5.67
N SER A 178 -5.49 -26.26 -5.23
CA SER A 178 -6.20 -26.89 -4.09
C SER A 178 -6.46 -28.39 -4.29
N LYS A 179 -6.58 -28.84 -5.54
CA LYS A 179 -6.74 -30.28 -5.82
C LYS A 179 -5.48 -31.08 -5.49
N PHE A 180 -4.29 -30.51 -5.68
CA PHE A 180 -3.03 -31.18 -5.38
C PHE A 180 -2.77 -31.21 -3.89
N ILE A 181 -3.00 -30.11 -3.18
CA ILE A 181 -2.83 -30.04 -1.71
C ILE A 181 -3.73 -31.05 -0.99
N ASN A 182 -4.97 -31.23 -1.45
CA ASN A 182 -5.90 -32.19 -0.86
C ASN A 182 -5.59 -33.64 -1.21
N ASN A 183 -4.83 -33.91 -2.28
CA ASN A 183 -4.43 -35.28 -2.67
C ASN A 183 -3.13 -35.75 -1.98
N GLU A 184 -2.27 -34.84 -1.50
CA GLU A 184 -1.08 -35.19 -0.73
C GLU A 184 -1.39 -35.55 0.73
N ASN A 185 -2.60 -35.28 1.21
CA ASN A 185 -3.08 -35.60 2.56
C ASN A 185 -3.96 -36.89 2.60
N LYS A 186 -3.96 -37.67 1.54
CA LYS A 186 -4.56 -39.02 1.50
C LYS A 186 -3.47 -40.07 1.35
#